data_53603546c598c112677e5be6bbdf4084
#
_entry.id   53603546c598c112677e5be6bbdf4084
#
_cell.length_a   1.000
_cell.length_b   1.000
_cell.length_c   1.000
_cell.angle_alpha   90.00
_cell.angle_beta   90.00
_cell.angle_gamma   90.00
#
_symmetry.space_group_name_H-M   'P 1'
#
loop_
_entity.id
_entity.type
_entity.pdbx_description
1 polymer ?
#
loop_
_entity_poly.entity_id
_entity_poly.type
_entity_poly.pdbx_seq_one_letter_code
_entity_poly.pdbx_strand_id
1 'polypeptide(L)'
;MEEIMKNIIQRGVCLLLLLAVTAALSACGQKTGAKNTIYAVEAGSAGEEVAKEKGWTVNSVQDQAAALMEVAAGTSDAAVIDLLMAGAMIGPDTSYPDLTYTDSLTEEEYGIGCRQGSDLADFITEVLEDAYRDGTTQKLARQFGIREDLLVELP
;
A
#
# COMPACT_ATOMS: atom_id res chain seq x y z
N MET A 1 -16.33 33.22 61.07
CA MET A 1 -14.97 33.13 60.40
C MET A 1 -14.70 31.72 59.88
N GLU A 2 -15.01 30.67 60.63
CA GLU A 2 -14.73 29.27 60.21
C GLU A 2 -15.53 28.84 58.95
N GLU A 3 -16.79 29.18 58.83
CA GLU A 3 -17.61 28.82 57.65
C GLU A 3 -17.14 29.49 56.35
N ILE A 4 -16.66 30.71 56.44
CA ILE A 4 -16.11 31.43 55.28
C ILE A 4 -14.82 30.77 54.81
N MET A 5 -13.99 30.38 55.78
CA MET A 5 -12.72 29.72 55.50
C MET A 5 -12.93 28.31 54.87
N LYS A 6 -13.90 27.53 55.38
CA LYS A 6 -14.30 26.23 54.80
C LYS A 6 -14.77 26.37 53.37
N ASN A 7 -15.62 27.36 53.05
CA ASN A 7 -16.12 27.61 51.71
C ASN A 7 -15.03 28.03 50.72
N ILE A 8 -14.04 28.80 51.16
CA ILE A 8 -12.87 29.20 50.35
C ILE A 8 -11.99 28.00 50.02
N ILE A 9 -11.72 27.17 51.03
CA ILE A 9 -10.93 25.95 50.90
C ILE A 9 -11.64 24.95 49.95
N GLN A 10 -12.95 24.74 50.15
CA GLN A 10 -13.73 23.80 49.34
C GLN A 10 -13.85 24.27 47.88
N ARG A 11 -14.00 25.56 47.61
CA ARG A 11 -13.97 26.14 46.26
C ARG A 11 -12.57 26.04 45.61
N GLY A 12 -11.53 26.25 46.39
CA GLY A 12 -10.12 26.07 45.90
C GLY A 12 -9.79 24.63 45.55
N VAL A 13 -10.22 23.65 46.36
CA VAL A 13 -10.08 22.22 46.07
C VAL A 13 -10.90 21.79 44.85
N CYS A 14 -12.14 22.26 44.68
CA CYS A 14 -12.93 21.98 43.50
C CYS A 14 -12.32 22.57 42.23
N LEU A 15 -11.76 23.78 42.29
CA LEU A 15 -11.06 24.40 41.13
C LEU A 15 -9.78 23.65 40.78
N LEU A 16 -9.01 23.18 41.77
CA LEU A 16 -7.80 22.38 41.52
C LEU A 16 -8.14 21.00 40.94
N LEU A 17 -9.23 20.36 41.39
CA LEU A 17 -9.70 19.10 40.85
C LEU A 17 -10.22 19.25 39.40
N LEU A 18 -10.91 20.35 39.09
CA LEU A 18 -11.34 20.64 37.73
C LEU A 18 -10.16 20.90 36.78
N LEU A 19 -9.12 21.60 37.22
CA LEU A 19 -7.88 21.81 36.46
C LEU A 19 -7.10 20.51 36.26
N ALA A 20 -7.06 19.61 37.23
CA ALA A 20 -6.42 18.31 37.13
C ALA A 20 -7.15 17.38 36.13
N VAL A 21 -8.48 17.42 36.09
CA VAL A 21 -9.27 16.63 35.12
C VAL A 21 -9.11 17.14 33.68
N THR A 22 -9.00 18.45 33.47
CA THR A 22 -8.75 19.01 32.14
C THR A 22 -7.32 18.70 31.64
N ALA A 23 -6.33 18.66 32.51
CA ALA A 23 -4.98 18.25 32.17
C ALA A 23 -4.88 16.75 31.81
N ALA A 24 -5.67 15.89 32.46
CA ALA A 24 -5.72 14.46 32.18
C ALA A 24 -6.40 14.14 30.82
N LEU A 25 -7.39 14.94 30.41
CA LEU A 25 -8.06 14.82 29.10
C LEU A 25 -7.15 15.30 27.93
N SER A 26 -6.21 16.19 28.18
CA SER A 26 -5.26 16.66 27.16
C SER A 26 -4.10 15.67 26.95
N ALA A 27 -3.87 14.72 27.85
CA ALA A 27 -2.82 13.72 27.73
C ALA A 27 -3.22 12.49 26.88
N CYS A 28 -4.51 12.37 26.48
CA CYS A 28 -4.99 11.31 25.57
C CYS A 28 -4.94 11.67 24.08
N GLY A 29 -4.29 12.74 23.68
CA GLY A 29 -4.17 13.19 22.31
C GLY A 29 -2.77 13.57 21.94
N GLN A 30 -1.92 12.61 21.67
CA GLN A 30 -0.87 12.59 20.63
C GLN A 30 0.19 11.56 20.99
N LYS A 31 -0.09 10.30 20.69
CA LYS A 31 0.99 9.40 20.28
C LYS A 31 1.38 9.78 18.86
N THR A 32 2.17 10.82 18.71
CA THR A 32 3.03 11.03 17.55
C THR A 32 4.31 10.22 17.75
N GLY A 33 4.18 8.94 18.06
CA GLY A 33 5.19 7.97 17.70
C GLY A 33 4.90 7.67 16.23
N ALA A 34 5.89 7.73 15.36
CA ALA A 34 5.77 7.16 14.03
C ALA A 34 5.30 5.72 14.25
N LYS A 35 4.03 5.46 13.95
CA LYS A 35 3.49 4.10 13.94
C LYS A 35 4.39 3.36 12.95
N ASN A 36 5.06 2.29 13.36
CA ASN A 36 5.81 1.47 12.44
C ASN A 36 4.79 0.92 11.45
N THR A 37 4.73 1.53 10.27
CA THR A 37 3.83 1.10 9.19
C THR A 37 4.20 -0.31 8.80
N ILE A 38 3.24 -1.22 8.84
CA ILE A 38 3.41 -2.62 8.44
C ILE A 38 2.97 -2.73 6.99
N TYR A 39 3.87 -3.20 6.14
CA TYR A 39 3.63 -3.41 4.72
C TYR A 39 3.44 -4.90 4.44
N ALA A 40 2.25 -5.28 3.95
CA ALA A 40 2.01 -6.62 3.44
C ALA A 40 2.63 -6.75 2.05
N VAL A 41 3.38 -7.81 1.81
CA VAL A 41 4.09 -8.06 0.55
C VAL A 41 4.06 -9.55 0.21
N GLU A 42 4.07 -9.88 -1.07
CA GLU A 42 4.25 -11.25 -1.51
C GLU A 42 5.68 -11.71 -1.23
N ALA A 43 5.81 -12.87 -0.60
CA ALA A 43 7.10 -13.44 -0.24
C ALA A 43 7.95 -13.74 -1.49
N GLY A 44 9.18 -13.23 -1.52
CA GLY A 44 10.12 -13.41 -2.64
C GLY A 44 9.85 -12.51 -3.85
N SER A 45 8.93 -11.55 -3.74
CA SER A 45 8.67 -10.55 -4.79
C SER A 45 9.69 -9.41 -4.76
N ALA A 46 9.81 -8.68 -5.86
CA ALA A 46 10.56 -7.43 -5.91
C ALA A 46 10.00 -6.38 -4.92
N GLY A 47 8.71 -6.36 -4.71
CA GLY A 47 8.06 -5.53 -3.69
C GLY A 47 8.56 -5.83 -2.28
N GLU A 48 8.79 -7.09 -1.94
CA GLU A 48 9.37 -7.48 -0.64
C GLU A 48 10.83 -7.01 -0.53
N GLU A 49 11.62 -7.17 -1.60
CA GLU A 49 13.02 -6.74 -1.64
C GLU A 49 13.14 -5.23 -1.41
N VAL A 50 12.40 -4.44 -2.18
CA VAL A 50 12.39 -2.98 -2.06
C VAL A 50 11.92 -2.51 -0.68
N ALA A 51 10.87 -3.13 -0.11
CA ALA A 51 10.40 -2.79 1.22
C ALA A 51 11.48 -3.05 2.30
N LYS A 52 12.22 -4.17 2.17
CA LYS A 52 13.34 -4.50 3.06
C LYS A 52 14.51 -3.54 2.90
N GLU A 53 14.86 -3.17 1.68
CA GLU A 53 15.92 -2.19 1.39
C GLU A 53 15.62 -0.81 1.98
N LYS A 54 14.34 -0.42 1.96
CA LYS A 54 13.87 0.82 2.61
C LYS A 54 13.80 0.72 4.14
N GLY A 55 14.08 -0.44 4.72
CA GLY A 55 14.01 -0.68 6.16
C GLY A 55 12.58 -0.69 6.71
N TRP A 56 11.59 -0.96 5.89
CA TRP A 56 10.19 -1.03 6.29
C TRP A 56 9.89 -2.31 7.08
N THR A 57 8.89 -2.26 7.95
CA THR A 57 8.38 -3.45 8.63
C THR A 57 7.49 -4.23 7.67
N VAL A 58 7.89 -5.46 7.35
CA VAL A 58 7.25 -6.30 6.34
C VAL A 58 6.43 -7.40 6.97
N ASN A 59 5.23 -7.62 6.48
CA ASN A 59 4.41 -8.80 6.68
C ASN A 59 4.39 -9.58 5.36
N SER A 60 5.25 -10.64 5.27
CA SER A 60 5.35 -11.45 4.07
C SER A 60 4.20 -12.47 4.01
N VAL A 61 3.44 -12.45 2.92
CA VAL A 61 2.30 -13.31 2.64
C VAL A 61 2.54 -14.15 1.39
N GLN A 62 1.62 -15.07 1.07
CA GLN A 62 1.86 -16.03 -0.01
C GLN A 62 1.68 -15.44 -1.41
N ASP A 63 0.85 -14.41 -1.57
CA ASP A 63 0.57 -13.76 -2.85
C ASP A 63 0.07 -12.31 -2.64
N GLN A 64 -0.05 -11.56 -3.73
CA GLN A 64 -0.48 -10.16 -3.69
C GLN A 64 -1.95 -10.00 -3.30
N ALA A 65 -2.81 -10.97 -3.61
CA ALA A 65 -4.21 -10.93 -3.18
C ALA A 65 -4.31 -11.05 -1.65
N ALA A 66 -3.50 -11.92 -1.04
CA ALA A 66 -3.39 -12.02 0.41
C ALA A 66 -2.85 -10.71 1.02
N ALA A 67 -1.91 -10.01 0.35
CA ALA A 67 -1.43 -8.71 0.82
C ALA A 67 -2.56 -7.66 0.88
N LEU A 68 -3.43 -7.60 -0.14
CA LEU A 68 -4.61 -6.72 -0.13
C LEU A 68 -5.62 -7.11 0.95
N MET A 69 -5.80 -8.40 1.21
CA MET A 69 -6.67 -8.88 2.30
C MET A 69 -6.17 -8.44 3.67
N GLU A 70 -4.86 -8.47 3.92
CA GLU A 70 -4.26 -7.99 5.16
C GLU A 70 -4.53 -6.49 5.40
N VAL A 71 -4.46 -5.67 4.34
CA VAL A 71 -4.77 -4.25 4.43
C VAL A 71 -6.26 -4.02 4.65
N ALA A 72 -7.12 -4.71 3.92
CA ALA A 72 -8.57 -4.61 4.08
C ALA A 72 -9.05 -5.06 5.47
N ALA A 73 -8.38 -6.06 6.06
CA ALA A 73 -8.65 -6.54 7.41
C ALA A 73 -8.05 -5.64 8.51
N GLY A 74 -7.18 -4.68 8.16
CA GLY A 74 -6.50 -3.79 9.11
C GLY A 74 -5.36 -4.45 9.90
N THR A 75 -4.88 -5.61 9.47
CA THR A 75 -3.73 -6.32 10.05
C THR A 75 -2.40 -5.81 9.52
N SER A 76 -2.41 -5.22 8.33
CA SER A 76 -1.33 -4.42 7.77
C SER A 76 -1.82 -3.03 7.41
N ASP A 77 -0.93 -2.04 7.41
CA ASP A 77 -1.29 -0.64 7.15
C ASP A 77 -1.28 -0.30 5.66
N ALA A 78 -0.46 -1.00 4.89
CA ALA A 78 -0.30 -0.83 3.45
C ALA A 78 0.12 -2.15 2.80
N ALA A 79 0.03 -2.24 1.48
CA ALA A 79 0.60 -3.34 0.70
C ALA A 79 1.54 -2.79 -0.39
N VAL A 80 2.53 -3.59 -0.77
CA VAL A 80 3.33 -3.38 -1.98
C VAL A 80 2.98 -4.50 -2.94
N ILE A 81 2.37 -4.13 -4.05
CA ILE A 81 1.87 -5.05 -5.06
C ILE A 81 2.15 -4.50 -6.46
N ASP A 82 1.99 -5.34 -7.45
CA ASP A 82 2.06 -4.98 -8.86
C ASP A 82 1.01 -3.91 -9.23
N LEU A 83 1.40 -2.92 -10.02
CA LEU A 83 0.53 -1.83 -10.42
C LEU A 83 -0.65 -2.30 -11.28
N LEU A 84 -0.44 -3.31 -12.14
CA LEU A 84 -1.52 -3.88 -12.95
C LEU A 84 -2.56 -4.56 -12.06
N MET A 85 -2.11 -5.28 -11.03
CA MET A 85 -3.00 -5.90 -10.05
C MET A 85 -3.73 -4.85 -9.21
N ALA A 86 -3.04 -3.80 -8.79
CA ALA A 86 -3.67 -2.68 -8.08
C ALA A 86 -4.79 -2.06 -8.92
N GLY A 87 -4.54 -1.78 -10.18
CA GLY A 87 -5.54 -1.23 -11.11
C GLY A 87 -6.75 -2.14 -11.35
N ALA A 88 -6.56 -3.47 -11.28
CA ALA A 88 -7.64 -4.43 -11.47
C ALA A 88 -8.48 -4.69 -10.21
N MET A 89 -7.90 -4.52 -9.02
CA MET A 89 -8.52 -4.95 -7.76
C MET A 89 -8.91 -3.80 -6.82
N ILE A 90 -8.39 -2.59 -7.01
CA ILE A 90 -8.60 -1.44 -6.12
C ILE A 90 -9.40 -0.36 -6.84
N GLY A 91 -10.45 0.13 -6.20
CA GLY A 91 -11.27 1.22 -6.69
C GLY A 91 -12.76 0.86 -6.81
N PRO A 92 -13.60 1.81 -7.23
CA PRO A 92 -15.04 1.58 -7.38
C PRO A 92 -15.32 0.38 -8.31
N ASP A 93 -16.32 -0.42 -7.93
CA ASP A 93 -16.75 -1.61 -8.66
C ASP A 93 -15.73 -2.75 -8.74
N THR A 94 -14.71 -2.73 -7.88
CA THR A 94 -13.70 -3.79 -7.75
C THR A 94 -13.83 -4.56 -6.42
N SER A 95 -12.90 -5.49 -6.17
CA SER A 95 -12.87 -6.27 -4.92
C SER A 95 -12.56 -5.43 -3.67
N TYR A 96 -11.87 -4.29 -3.85
CA TYR A 96 -11.44 -3.41 -2.75
C TYR A 96 -11.82 -1.95 -3.02
N PRO A 97 -13.13 -1.60 -2.95
CA PRO A 97 -13.59 -0.25 -3.29
C PRO A 97 -13.12 0.83 -2.30
N ASP A 98 -12.80 0.44 -1.08
CA ASP A 98 -12.38 1.35 -0.01
C ASP A 98 -10.86 1.55 0.07
N LEU A 99 -10.10 0.81 -0.74
CA LEU A 99 -8.65 0.99 -0.84
C LEU A 99 -8.30 1.99 -1.93
N THR A 100 -7.11 2.55 -1.81
CA THR A 100 -6.49 3.40 -2.84
C THR A 100 -5.04 3.02 -3.00
N TYR A 101 -4.43 3.34 -4.13
CA TYR A 101 -3.01 3.13 -4.36
C TYR A 101 -2.35 4.42 -4.85
N THR A 102 -1.07 4.53 -4.59
CA THR A 102 -0.21 5.67 -4.95
C THR A 102 0.68 5.30 -6.14
N ASP A 103 1.74 6.07 -6.32
CA ASP A 103 2.71 5.86 -7.39
C ASP A 103 3.55 4.60 -7.20
N SER A 104 4.20 4.17 -8.29
CA SER A 104 5.13 3.06 -8.32
C SER A 104 6.36 3.32 -7.44
N LEU A 105 6.84 2.26 -6.78
CA LEU A 105 8.10 2.27 -6.03
C LEU A 105 9.30 1.92 -6.91
N THR A 106 9.06 1.07 -7.92
CA THR A 106 10.06 0.60 -8.88
C THR A 106 9.41 0.46 -10.25
N GLU A 107 10.25 0.36 -11.26
CA GLU A 107 9.88 -0.06 -12.60
C GLU A 107 10.57 -1.39 -12.88
N GLU A 108 9.82 -2.34 -13.42
CA GLU A 108 10.27 -3.68 -13.74
C GLU A 108 9.85 -4.06 -15.14
N GLU A 109 10.73 -4.78 -15.82
CA GLU A 109 10.43 -5.34 -17.12
C GLU A 109 9.94 -6.78 -16.96
N TYR A 110 8.83 -7.11 -17.62
CA TYR A 110 8.32 -8.46 -17.70
C TYR A 110 8.86 -9.14 -18.94
N GLY A 111 9.37 -10.35 -18.77
CA GLY A 111 9.93 -11.14 -19.85
C GLY A 111 9.38 -12.56 -19.87
N ILE A 112 9.51 -13.23 -21.01
CA ILE A 112 9.14 -14.64 -21.18
C ILE A 112 10.42 -15.48 -21.17
N GLY A 113 10.58 -16.32 -20.15
CA GLY A 113 11.71 -17.24 -20.04
C GLY A 113 11.54 -18.43 -20.98
N CYS A 114 12.51 -18.65 -21.85
CA CYS A 114 12.57 -19.81 -22.73
C CYS A 114 13.75 -20.73 -22.37
N ARG A 115 13.65 -22.02 -22.76
CA ARG A 115 14.76 -22.95 -22.57
C ARG A 115 15.95 -22.52 -23.43
N GLN A 116 17.13 -22.52 -22.85
CA GLN A 116 18.37 -22.17 -23.55
C GLN A 116 18.57 -23.03 -24.81
N GLY A 117 18.88 -22.37 -25.93
CA GLY A 117 19.06 -23.00 -27.25
C GLY A 117 17.78 -23.36 -27.98
N SER A 118 16.61 -22.91 -27.48
CA SER A 118 15.34 -23.00 -28.20
C SER A 118 15.19 -21.79 -29.13
N ASP A 119 14.56 -22.01 -30.28
CA ASP A 119 14.13 -20.97 -31.22
C ASP A 119 12.86 -20.22 -30.79
N LEU A 120 12.27 -20.66 -29.66
CA LEU A 120 11.01 -20.11 -29.16
C LEU A 120 11.16 -18.64 -28.71
N ALA A 121 12.30 -18.25 -28.20
CA ALA A 121 12.55 -16.86 -27.77
C ALA A 121 12.47 -15.91 -28.97
N ASP A 122 13.17 -16.23 -30.07
CA ASP A 122 13.16 -15.43 -31.29
C ASP A 122 11.75 -15.35 -31.88
N PHE A 123 11.06 -16.49 -31.95
CA PHE A 123 9.68 -16.54 -32.46
C PHE A 123 8.71 -15.69 -31.62
N ILE A 124 8.77 -15.77 -30.28
CA ILE A 124 7.90 -14.97 -29.41
C ILE A 124 8.23 -13.49 -29.54
N THR A 125 9.52 -13.13 -29.61
CA THR A 125 9.95 -11.75 -29.79
C THR A 125 9.38 -11.17 -31.07
N GLU A 126 9.51 -11.87 -32.20
CA GLU A 126 8.95 -11.45 -33.49
C GLU A 126 7.43 -11.24 -33.42
N VAL A 127 6.70 -12.17 -32.79
CA VAL A 127 5.24 -12.06 -32.61
C VAL A 127 4.86 -10.84 -31.77
N LEU A 128 5.59 -10.56 -30.67
CA LEU A 128 5.32 -9.41 -29.80
C LEU A 128 5.67 -8.10 -30.49
N GLU A 129 6.76 -8.03 -31.25
CA GLU A 129 7.12 -6.85 -32.05
C GLU A 129 6.06 -6.55 -33.12
N ASP A 130 5.59 -7.56 -33.84
CA ASP A 130 4.54 -7.40 -34.84
C ASP A 130 3.23 -6.94 -34.22
N ALA A 131 2.85 -7.52 -33.08
CA ALA A 131 1.65 -7.12 -32.32
C ALA A 131 1.75 -5.68 -31.78
N TYR A 132 2.95 -5.23 -31.38
CA TYR A 132 3.16 -3.84 -31.00
C TYR A 132 3.05 -2.90 -32.21
N ARG A 133 3.69 -3.26 -33.30
CA ARG A 133 3.78 -2.46 -34.55
C ARG A 133 2.42 -2.31 -35.24
N ASP A 134 1.56 -3.34 -35.21
CA ASP A 134 0.24 -3.32 -35.83
C ASP A 134 -0.87 -2.75 -34.92
N GLY A 135 -0.54 -2.41 -33.66
CA GLY A 135 -1.45 -1.84 -32.69
C GLY A 135 -2.29 -2.87 -31.90
N THR A 136 -2.04 -4.16 -32.10
CA THR A 136 -2.74 -5.24 -31.36
C THR A 136 -2.47 -5.14 -29.85
N THR A 137 -1.22 -4.90 -29.45
CA THR A 137 -0.83 -4.75 -28.05
C THR A 137 -1.60 -3.60 -27.39
N GLN A 138 -1.66 -2.42 -28.02
CA GLN A 138 -2.37 -1.25 -27.50
C GLN A 138 -3.89 -1.51 -27.41
N LYS A 139 -4.45 -2.24 -28.38
CA LYS A 139 -5.86 -2.62 -28.35
C LYS A 139 -6.18 -3.55 -27.18
N LEU A 140 -5.34 -4.55 -26.94
CA LEU A 140 -5.50 -5.46 -25.81
C LEU A 140 -5.32 -4.73 -24.49
N ALA A 141 -4.32 -3.88 -24.37
CA ALA A 141 -4.10 -3.06 -23.19
C ALA A 141 -5.35 -2.26 -22.79
N ARG A 142 -5.95 -1.57 -23.76
CA ARG A 142 -7.21 -0.84 -23.52
C ARG A 142 -8.37 -1.76 -23.14
N GLN A 143 -8.46 -2.94 -23.75
CA GLN A 143 -9.51 -3.92 -23.45
C GLN A 143 -9.43 -4.44 -22.00
N PHE A 144 -8.22 -4.61 -21.47
CA PHE A 144 -7.97 -5.13 -20.14
C PHE A 144 -7.63 -4.05 -19.11
N GLY A 145 -7.78 -2.76 -19.44
CA GLY A 145 -7.52 -1.65 -18.53
C GLY A 145 -6.04 -1.45 -18.18
N ILE A 146 -5.13 -1.97 -19.01
CA ILE A 146 -3.70 -1.75 -18.87
C ILE A 146 -3.34 -0.37 -19.37
N ARG A 147 -2.57 0.38 -18.61
CA ARG A 147 -2.09 1.71 -19.01
C ARG A 147 -1.14 1.61 -20.19
N GLU A 148 -1.31 2.49 -21.18
CA GLU A 148 -0.49 2.47 -22.41
C GLU A 148 0.98 2.84 -22.14
N ASP A 149 1.27 3.61 -21.11
CA ASP A 149 2.63 3.96 -20.69
C ASP A 149 3.41 2.79 -20.03
N LEU A 150 2.73 1.68 -19.73
CA LEU A 150 3.36 0.43 -19.30
C LEU A 150 3.73 -0.50 -20.45
N LEU A 151 3.39 -0.13 -21.69
CA LEU A 151 3.76 -0.89 -22.88
C LEU A 151 5.14 -0.45 -23.36
N VAL A 152 6.03 -1.41 -23.52
CA VAL A 152 7.38 -1.18 -24.04
C VAL A 152 7.46 -1.68 -25.47
N GLU A 153 8.02 -0.85 -26.35
CA GLU A 153 8.43 -1.30 -27.69
C GLU A 153 9.68 -2.16 -27.55
N LEU A 154 9.61 -3.38 -28.06
CA LEU A 154 10.75 -4.26 -28.06
C LEU A 154 11.84 -3.75 -29.04
N PRO A 155 13.10 -3.89 -28.68
CA PRO A 155 14.23 -3.38 -29.47
C PRO A 155 14.43 -4.07 -30.81
#